data_17a85c21b30db2de1d05fd437477f5be
#
_entry.id   17a85c21b30db2de1d05fd437477f5be
#
_cell.length_a   1.000
_cell.length_b   1.000
_cell.length_c   1.000
_cell.angle_alpha   90.00
_cell.angle_beta   90.00
_cell.angle_gamma   90.00
#
_symmetry.space_group_name_H-M   'P 1'
#
loop_
_entity.id
_entity.type
_entity.pdbx_description
1 polymer ?
#
loop_
_entity_poly.entity_id
_entity_poly.type
_entity_poly.pdbx_seq_one_letter_code
_entity_poly.pdbx_strand_id
1 'polypeptide(L)'
;MITDSQDQMKRGNKMGIVSSASGASCWRGLDYYKNKKIKNLKKINDYEFTSTAIGTNNYDIYLDVSHPRRSTCTCPLATGKRIVCKHIVATFFTAFPEEAKDFEKEQERL
;
A
#
# COMPACT_ATOMS: atom_id res chain seq x y z
N MET A 1 -24.37 -0.61 15.28
CA MET A 1 -23.37 -0.18 16.24
C MET A 1 -22.15 -1.08 16.25
N ILE A 2 -22.34 -2.37 16.43
CA ILE A 2 -21.23 -3.32 16.36
C ILE A 2 -20.56 -3.26 14.98
N THR A 3 -21.36 -3.09 13.93
CA THR A 3 -20.88 -2.99 12.56
C THR A 3 -19.95 -1.78 12.38
N ASP A 4 -20.31 -0.65 12.98
CA ASP A 4 -19.51 0.56 12.87
C ASP A 4 -18.12 0.39 13.52
N SER A 5 -18.08 -0.27 14.66
CA SER A 5 -16.81 -0.55 15.34
C SER A 5 -15.91 -1.43 14.48
N GLN A 6 -16.49 -2.44 13.84
CA GLN A 6 -15.74 -3.32 12.97
C GLN A 6 -15.20 -2.58 11.75
N ASP A 7 -15.99 -1.69 11.18
CA ASP A 7 -15.55 -0.88 10.03
C ASP A 7 -14.40 0.03 10.43
N GLN A 8 -14.47 0.64 11.60
CA GLN A 8 -13.40 1.48 12.11
C GLN A 8 -12.12 0.68 12.33
N MET A 9 -12.23 -0.51 12.86
CA MET A 9 -11.06 -1.38 13.06
C MET A 9 -10.42 -1.77 11.74
N LYS A 10 -11.22 -2.09 10.74
CA LYS A 10 -10.71 -2.40 9.41
C LYS A 10 -9.99 -1.21 8.80
N ARG A 11 -10.54 -0.01 8.94
CA ARG A 11 -9.89 1.20 8.49
C ARG A 11 -8.56 1.42 9.19
N GLY A 12 -8.53 1.22 10.49
CA GLY A 12 -7.30 1.35 11.27
C GLY A 12 -6.21 0.43 10.75
N ASN A 13 -6.56 -0.83 10.44
CA ASN A 13 -5.61 -1.79 9.90
C ASN A 13 -5.09 -1.37 8.53
N LYS A 14 -5.99 -0.90 7.65
CA LYS A 14 -5.61 -0.43 6.32
C LYS A 14 -4.71 0.79 6.39
N MET A 15 -5.04 1.72 7.27
CA MET A 15 -4.26 2.95 7.43
C MET A 15 -2.84 2.68 7.91
N GLY A 16 -2.59 1.50 8.49
CA GLY A 16 -1.26 1.11 8.94
C GLY A 16 -0.20 1.14 7.86
N ILE A 17 -0.56 0.83 6.62
CA ILE A 17 0.38 0.90 5.49
C ILE A 17 0.85 2.34 5.29
N VAL A 18 -0.09 3.29 5.23
CA VAL A 18 0.21 4.70 5.01
C VAL A 18 1.02 5.27 6.16
N SER A 19 0.65 4.95 7.41
CA SER A 19 1.37 5.46 8.57
C SER A 19 2.73 4.82 8.77
N SER A 20 2.97 3.64 8.22
CA SER A 20 4.28 2.98 8.31
C SER A 20 5.27 3.45 7.25
N ALA A 21 4.79 4.10 6.19
CA ALA A 21 5.64 4.60 5.12
C ALA A 21 5.98 6.07 5.37
N SER A 22 7.11 6.53 4.80
CA SER A 22 7.42 7.95 4.82
C SER A 22 6.43 8.74 3.97
N GLY A 23 6.31 10.04 4.23
CA GLY A 23 5.45 10.90 3.41
C GLY A 23 5.84 10.85 1.93
N ALA A 24 7.14 10.87 1.63
CA ALA A 24 7.62 10.78 0.26
C ALA A 24 7.22 9.46 -0.39
N SER A 25 7.32 8.35 0.35
CA SER A 25 6.91 7.05 -0.17
C SER A 25 5.41 6.98 -0.45
N CYS A 26 4.60 7.62 0.39
CA CYS A 26 3.15 7.67 0.17
C CYS A 26 2.81 8.43 -1.10
N TRP A 27 3.42 9.60 -1.33
CA TRP A 27 3.17 10.38 -2.53
C TRP A 27 3.66 9.67 -3.79
N ARG A 28 4.84 9.07 -3.73
CA ARG A 28 5.37 8.32 -4.87
C ARG A 28 4.55 7.06 -5.14
N GLY A 29 4.05 6.43 -4.09
CA GLY A 29 3.15 5.29 -4.22
C GLY A 29 1.85 5.68 -4.89
N LEU A 30 1.31 6.84 -4.55
CA LEU A 30 0.11 7.36 -5.19
C LEU A 30 0.35 7.58 -6.70
N ASP A 31 1.50 8.13 -7.07
CA ASP A 31 1.86 8.31 -8.48
C ASP A 31 1.94 6.98 -9.23
N TYR A 32 2.59 5.98 -8.62
CA TYR A 32 2.68 4.66 -9.22
C TYR A 32 1.29 4.06 -9.45
N TYR A 33 0.40 4.23 -8.47
CA TYR A 33 -0.97 3.76 -8.57
C TYR A 33 -1.71 4.48 -9.70
N LYS A 34 -1.63 5.80 -9.74
CA LYS A 34 -2.32 6.61 -10.76
C LYS A 34 -1.81 6.31 -12.17
N ASN A 35 -0.54 6.01 -12.31
CA ASN A 35 0.08 5.68 -13.59
C ASN A 35 -0.06 4.20 -13.94
N LYS A 36 -0.82 3.45 -13.14
CA LYS A 36 -1.12 2.03 -13.38
C LYS A 36 0.12 1.18 -13.52
N LYS A 37 1.11 1.45 -12.68
CA LYS A 37 2.39 0.73 -12.72
C LYS A 37 2.40 -0.54 -11.87
N ILE A 38 1.32 -0.83 -11.17
CA ILE A 38 1.18 -2.08 -10.41
C ILE A 38 0.39 -3.07 -11.25
N LYS A 39 1.01 -4.20 -11.54
CA LYS A 39 0.44 -5.25 -12.39
C LYS A 39 0.39 -6.57 -11.62
N ASN A 40 -0.36 -7.52 -12.17
CA ASN A 40 -0.45 -8.87 -11.62
C ASN A 40 -0.89 -8.91 -10.16
N LEU A 41 -1.78 -8.00 -9.77
CA LEU A 41 -2.30 -7.97 -8.41
C LEU A 41 -3.08 -9.27 -8.16
N LYS A 42 -2.67 -10.01 -7.14
CA LYS A 42 -3.34 -11.24 -6.72
C LYS A 42 -3.69 -11.15 -5.25
N LYS A 43 -4.92 -11.47 -4.93
CA LYS A 43 -5.42 -11.52 -3.56
C LYS A 43 -5.20 -12.93 -3.01
N ILE A 44 -4.38 -13.06 -1.98
CA ILE A 44 -4.16 -14.33 -1.29
C ILE A 44 -5.29 -14.57 -0.30
N ASN A 45 -5.60 -13.53 0.49
CA ASN A 45 -6.74 -13.51 1.42
C ASN A 45 -7.10 -12.05 1.68
N ASP A 46 -7.95 -11.79 2.66
CA ASP A 46 -8.44 -10.43 2.91
C ASP A 46 -7.34 -9.43 3.27
N TYR A 47 -6.18 -9.91 3.70
CA TYR A 47 -5.10 -9.05 4.20
C TYR A 47 -3.80 -9.19 3.40
N GLU A 48 -3.68 -10.20 2.57
CA GLU A 48 -2.41 -10.48 1.87
C GLU A 48 -2.59 -10.44 0.37
N PHE A 49 -1.67 -9.77 -0.29
CA PHE A 49 -1.69 -9.59 -1.75
C PHE A 49 -0.28 -9.70 -2.31
N THR A 50 -0.18 -10.10 -3.56
CA THR A 50 1.08 -10.04 -4.31
C THR A 50 0.87 -9.23 -5.57
N SER A 51 1.95 -8.63 -6.06
CA SER A 51 1.89 -7.82 -7.28
C SER A 51 3.29 -7.63 -7.85
N THR A 52 3.35 -6.96 -9.00
CA THR A 52 4.61 -6.57 -9.65
C THR A 52 4.55 -5.09 -9.95
N ALA A 53 5.58 -4.35 -9.54
CA ALA A 53 5.72 -2.95 -9.93
C ALA A 53 6.53 -2.88 -11.21
N ILE A 54 6.02 -2.16 -12.19
CA ILE A 54 6.62 -2.00 -13.50
C ILE A 54 7.26 -0.62 -13.60
N GLY A 55 8.56 -0.57 -13.89
CA GLY A 55 9.28 0.69 -14.04
C GLY A 55 10.52 0.44 -14.87
N THR A 56 11.61 1.18 -14.59
CA THR A 56 12.90 0.91 -15.21
C THR A 56 13.31 -0.53 -14.94
N ASN A 57 13.07 -0.98 -13.69
CA ASN A 57 13.19 -2.39 -13.33
C ASN A 57 11.84 -2.85 -12.80
N ASN A 58 11.61 -4.15 -12.88
CA ASN A 58 10.39 -4.74 -12.31
C ASN A 58 10.71 -5.30 -10.93
N TYR A 59 9.80 -5.06 -9.96
CA TYR A 59 9.99 -5.51 -8.59
C TYR A 59 8.79 -6.33 -8.15
N ASP A 60 9.07 -7.41 -7.42
CA ASP A 60 8.02 -8.25 -6.86
C ASP A 60 7.65 -7.76 -5.47
N ILE A 61 6.34 -7.72 -5.19
CA ILE A 61 5.81 -7.16 -3.97
C ILE A 61 4.93 -8.17 -3.26
N TYR A 62 5.12 -8.28 -1.95
CA TYR A 62 4.18 -8.97 -1.06
C TYR A 62 3.65 -7.92 -0.09
N LEU A 63 2.33 -7.76 -0.06
CA LEU A 63 1.65 -6.80 0.80
C LEU A 63 0.92 -7.53 1.91
N ASP A 64 1.18 -7.14 3.16
CA ASP A 64 0.43 -7.61 4.33
C ASP A 64 -0.20 -6.41 5.01
N VAL A 65 -1.51 -6.24 4.81
CA VAL A 65 -2.23 -5.06 5.33
C VAL A 65 -2.36 -5.11 6.85
N SER A 66 -2.46 -6.32 7.43
CA SER A 66 -2.55 -6.48 8.89
C SER A 66 -1.23 -6.19 9.59
N HIS A 67 -0.12 -6.48 8.93
CA HIS A 67 1.22 -6.30 9.47
C HIS A 67 2.08 -5.60 8.44
N PRO A 68 1.95 -4.28 8.32
CA PRO A 68 2.61 -3.53 7.24
C PRO A 68 4.11 -3.82 7.09
N ARG A 69 4.80 -4.00 8.22
CA ARG A 69 6.26 -4.22 8.18
C ARG A 69 6.65 -5.65 7.78
N ARG A 70 5.69 -6.54 7.61
CA ARG A 70 5.93 -7.85 7.01
C ARG A 70 5.86 -7.81 5.49
N SER A 71 5.33 -6.72 4.94
CA SER A 71 5.31 -6.51 3.50
C SER A 71 6.73 -6.45 2.97
N THR A 72 6.94 -6.99 1.79
CA THR A 72 8.27 -7.04 1.17
C THR A 72 8.24 -6.52 -0.26
N CYS A 73 9.39 -6.05 -0.70
CA CYS A 73 9.58 -5.61 -2.08
C CYS A 73 11.03 -5.87 -2.45
N THR A 74 11.24 -6.27 -3.70
CA THR A 74 12.60 -6.57 -4.16
C THR A 74 13.39 -5.34 -4.61
N CYS A 75 12.84 -4.13 -4.42
CA CYS A 75 13.55 -2.91 -4.78
C CYS A 75 14.75 -2.68 -3.83
N PRO A 76 15.77 -1.92 -4.27
CA PRO A 76 16.97 -1.71 -3.45
C PRO A 76 16.70 -1.09 -2.09
N LEU A 77 15.68 -0.24 -1.97
CA LEU A 77 15.36 0.39 -0.70
C LEU A 77 14.82 -0.60 0.32
N ALA A 78 13.97 -1.52 -0.11
CA ALA A 78 13.22 -2.40 0.79
C ALA A 78 13.83 -3.79 0.94
N THR A 79 14.68 -4.23 0.01
CA THR A 79 15.25 -5.58 0.05
C THR A 79 16.02 -5.81 1.34
N GLY A 80 15.64 -6.85 2.07
CA GLY A 80 16.28 -7.21 3.33
C GLY A 80 15.97 -6.29 4.49
N LYS A 81 15.02 -5.37 4.33
CA LYS A 81 14.65 -4.39 5.36
C LYS A 81 13.15 -4.40 5.58
N ARG A 82 12.73 -3.96 6.76
CA ARG A 82 11.30 -3.85 7.07
C ARG A 82 10.80 -2.43 6.77
N ILE A 83 10.96 -2.01 5.53
CA ILE A 83 10.59 -0.68 5.08
C ILE A 83 9.37 -0.79 4.16
N VAL A 84 8.35 0.04 4.41
CA VAL A 84 7.20 0.15 3.51
C VAL A 84 7.57 1.17 2.44
N CYS A 85 8.02 0.67 1.30
CA CYS A 85 8.47 1.52 0.20
C CYS A 85 7.30 1.99 -0.67
N LYS A 86 7.58 2.87 -1.63
CA LYS A 86 6.57 3.38 -2.55
C LYS A 86 5.83 2.29 -3.32
N HIS A 87 6.51 1.20 -3.64
CA HIS A 87 5.90 0.10 -4.39
C HIS A 87 4.87 -0.64 -3.55
N ILE A 88 5.15 -0.82 -2.26
CA ILE A 88 4.21 -1.43 -1.33
C ILE A 88 2.99 -0.53 -1.16
N VAL A 89 3.20 0.78 -1.00
CA VAL A 89 2.09 1.74 -0.91
C VAL A 89 1.25 1.71 -2.18
N ALA A 90 1.88 1.67 -3.34
CA ALA A 90 1.19 1.62 -4.62
C ALA A 90 0.33 0.36 -4.75
N THR A 91 0.84 -0.78 -4.28
CA THR A 91 0.08 -2.03 -4.26
C THR A 91 -1.13 -1.91 -3.35
N PHE A 92 -0.94 -1.30 -2.18
CA PHE A 92 -2.04 -1.05 -1.25
C PHE A 92 -3.13 -0.20 -1.91
N PHE A 93 -2.77 0.89 -2.56
CA PHE A 93 -3.74 1.76 -3.23
C PHE A 93 -4.41 1.05 -4.42
N THR A 94 -3.70 0.16 -5.10
CA THR A 94 -4.28 -0.63 -6.19
C THR A 94 -5.31 -1.62 -5.66
N ALA A 95 -5.02 -2.25 -4.53
CA ALA A 95 -5.94 -3.19 -3.90
C ALA A 95 -7.14 -2.48 -3.26
N PHE A 96 -6.94 -1.28 -2.75
CA PHE A 96 -7.97 -0.50 -2.05
C PHE A 96 -8.03 0.93 -2.61
N PRO A 97 -8.63 1.11 -3.79
CA PRO A 97 -8.66 2.45 -4.43
C PRO A 97 -9.32 3.54 -3.59
N GLU A 98 -10.26 3.17 -2.72
CA GLU A 98 -10.90 4.14 -1.82
C GLU A 98 -9.90 4.76 -0.87
N GLU A 99 -8.91 3.99 -0.45
CA GLU A 99 -7.86 4.49 0.45
C GLU A 99 -6.97 5.50 -0.25
N ALA A 100 -6.75 5.33 -1.55
CA ALA A 100 -6.02 6.32 -2.34
C ALA A 100 -6.77 7.64 -2.41
N LYS A 101 -8.09 7.58 -2.61
CA LYS A 101 -8.92 8.78 -2.61
C LYS A 101 -8.92 9.48 -1.27
N ASP A 102 -9.03 8.72 -0.19
CA ASP A 102 -9.02 9.26 1.16
C ASP A 102 -7.69 9.94 1.46
N PHE A 103 -6.59 9.33 1.05
CA PHE A 103 -5.26 9.91 1.23
C PHE A 103 -5.15 11.25 0.51
N GLU A 104 -5.58 11.33 -0.75
CA GLU A 104 -5.54 12.57 -1.51
C GLU A 104 -6.39 13.65 -0.88
N LYS A 105 -7.59 13.31 -0.43
CA LYS A 105 -8.50 14.28 0.20
C LYS A 105 -7.91 14.85 1.47
N GLU A 106 -7.29 14.03 2.28
CA GLU A 106 -6.68 14.50 3.53
C GLU A 106 -5.54 15.47 3.24
N GLN A 107 -4.75 15.19 2.21
CA GLN A 107 -3.65 16.08 1.85
C GLN A 107 -4.15 17.40 1.28
N GLU A 108 -5.25 17.40 0.56
CA GLU A 108 -5.84 18.61 0.00
C GLU A 108 -6.36 19.55 1.08
N ARG A 109 -6.75 19.03 2.23
CA ARG A 109 -7.24 19.85 3.34
C ARG A 109 -6.13 20.61 4.05
N LEU A 110 -4.92 20.21 3.87
CA LEU A 110 -3.76 20.88 4.47
C LEU A 110 -3.27 22.01 3.57
#